data_af9e851b602366d8a35e7fa6faff8917
#
_entry.id   af9e851b602366d8a35e7fa6faff8917
#
_cell.length_a   1.000
_cell.length_b   1.000
_cell.length_c   1.000
_cell.angle_alpha   90.00
_cell.angle_beta   90.00
_cell.angle_gamma   90.00
#
_symmetry.space_group_name_H-M   'P 1'
#
loop_
_entity.id
_entity.type
_entity.pdbx_description
1 polymer ?
#
loop_
_entity_poly.entity_id
_entity_poly.type
_entity_poly.pdbx_seq_one_letter_code
_entity_poly.pdbx_strand_id
1 'polypeptide(L)'
;LGQGMKQVTRQIAAETLGVPIADVYVDTADSDTGPHDMGSFASRGTHRVGNAVMVAAKEARGVMMEAAAEELEVNAADLDTDGRGNIHVKGAPSRAISVKDVAIAAQFRQGKTIAGRGIFLIPLSEVNPETGEMSPVSCYAHACLVADLEVDDETGEVTMIKMTSAYE
;
A
#
# COMPACT_ATOMS: atom_id res chain seq x y z
N LEU A 1 -11.07 -13.26 -6.01
CA LEU A 1 -9.81 -13.53 -6.70
C LEU A 1 -8.82 -14.14 -5.73
N GLY A 2 -8.16 -15.21 -6.09
CA GLY A 2 -7.19 -15.93 -5.24
C GLY A 2 -5.79 -15.32 -5.13
N GLN A 3 -5.62 -14.06 -5.50
CA GLN A 3 -4.32 -13.36 -5.61
C GLN A 3 -3.82 -12.76 -4.29
N GLY A 4 -4.50 -12.97 -3.17
CA GLY A 4 -4.11 -12.40 -1.87
C GLY A 4 -4.40 -10.90 -1.71
N MET A 5 -5.19 -10.27 -2.59
CA MET A 5 -5.45 -8.82 -2.55
C MET A 5 -6.03 -8.33 -1.22
N LYS A 6 -6.93 -9.10 -0.60
CA LYS A 6 -7.45 -8.76 0.73
C LYS A 6 -6.33 -8.62 1.77
N GLN A 7 -5.36 -9.53 1.72
CA GLN A 7 -4.23 -9.50 2.65
C GLN A 7 -3.27 -8.34 2.36
N VAL A 8 -2.96 -8.11 1.09
CA VAL A 8 -2.09 -7.01 0.67
C VAL A 8 -2.69 -5.64 1.06
N THR A 9 -3.97 -5.43 0.77
CA THR A 9 -4.64 -4.16 1.13
C THR A 9 -4.72 -3.95 2.64
N ARG A 10 -4.93 -5.02 3.43
CA ARG A 10 -4.86 -4.97 4.90
C ARG A 10 -3.48 -4.55 5.41
N GLN A 11 -2.41 -5.12 4.84
CA GLN A 11 -1.04 -4.79 5.20
C GLN A 11 -0.74 -3.32 4.92
N ILE A 12 -1.08 -2.84 3.71
CA ILE A 12 -0.86 -1.44 3.32
C ILE A 12 -1.65 -0.47 4.21
N ALA A 13 -2.92 -0.77 4.49
CA ALA A 13 -3.73 0.06 5.35
C ALA A 13 -3.21 0.08 6.80
N ALA A 14 -2.87 -1.08 7.36
CA ALA A 14 -2.33 -1.21 8.71
C ALA A 14 -1.04 -0.43 8.88
N GLU A 15 -0.09 -0.60 7.95
CA GLU A 15 1.19 0.10 7.95
C GLU A 15 1.00 1.61 7.82
N THR A 16 0.14 2.05 6.89
CA THR A 16 -0.09 3.48 6.66
C THR A 16 -0.77 4.15 7.84
N LEU A 17 -1.74 3.49 8.47
CA LEU A 17 -2.45 4.00 9.64
C LEU A 17 -1.63 3.87 10.93
N GLY A 18 -0.68 2.94 10.97
CA GLY A 18 0.10 2.61 12.17
C GLY A 18 -0.71 1.81 13.19
N VAL A 19 -1.54 0.89 12.74
CA VAL A 19 -2.38 0.01 13.58
C VAL A 19 -2.04 -1.45 13.35
N PRO A 20 -2.36 -2.35 14.30
CA PRO A 20 -2.17 -3.78 14.09
C PRO A 20 -2.99 -4.28 12.89
N ILE A 21 -2.41 -5.14 12.07
CA ILE A 21 -3.12 -5.75 10.92
C ILE A 21 -4.37 -6.53 11.33
N ALA A 22 -4.39 -7.06 12.55
CA ALA A 22 -5.55 -7.77 13.10
C ALA A 22 -6.79 -6.88 13.22
N ASP A 23 -6.57 -5.56 13.40
CA ASP A 23 -7.65 -4.58 13.58
C ASP A 23 -8.16 -4.00 12.26
N VAL A 24 -7.56 -4.39 11.14
CA VAL A 24 -7.98 -3.95 9.79
C VAL A 24 -8.87 -5.00 9.15
N TYR A 25 -10.08 -4.62 8.84
CA TYR A 25 -11.01 -5.41 8.06
C TYR A 25 -11.12 -4.88 6.64
N VAL A 26 -11.17 -5.78 5.65
CA VAL A 26 -11.33 -5.43 4.24
C VAL A 26 -12.59 -6.07 3.70
N ASP A 27 -13.55 -5.26 3.33
CA ASP A 27 -14.70 -5.66 2.56
C ASP A 27 -14.43 -5.46 1.07
N THR A 28 -14.61 -6.51 0.30
CA THR A 28 -14.35 -6.51 -1.14
C THR A 28 -15.29 -7.49 -1.84
N ALA A 29 -15.39 -7.34 -3.15
CA ALA A 29 -16.20 -8.18 -4.02
C ALA A 29 -17.70 -7.98 -3.86
N ASP A 30 -18.11 -6.82 -3.40
CA ASP A 30 -19.49 -6.37 -3.39
C ASP A 30 -19.61 -5.10 -4.23
N SER A 31 -20.35 -5.15 -5.32
CA SER A 31 -20.55 -4.02 -6.23
C SER A 31 -21.50 -2.97 -5.67
N ASP A 32 -22.29 -3.29 -4.65
CA ASP A 32 -23.24 -2.37 -4.04
C ASP A 32 -22.55 -1.46 -2.99
N THR A 33 -21.48 -1.96 -2.38
CA THR A 33 -20.77 -1.24 -1.31
C THR A 33 -19.38 -0.76 -1.71
N GLY A 34 -18.77 -1.39 -2.71
CA GLY A 34 -17.41 -1.07 -3.17
C GLY A 34 -17.38 0.03 -4.24
N PRO A 35 -16.31 0.84 -4.29
CA PRO A 35 -16.08 1.74 -5.42
C PRO A 35 -15.80 0.94 -6.69
N HIS A 36 -16.02 1.57 -7.85
CA HIS A 36 -15.71 0.96 -9.13
C HIS A 36 -14.22 0.56 -9.23
N ASP A 37 -13.96 -0.66 -9.61
CA ASP A 37 -12.64 -1.18 -9.94
C ASP A 37 -12.69 -1.91 -11.29
N MET A 38 -11.71 -1.63 -12.14
CA MET A 38 -11.61 -2.25 -13.47
C MET A 38 -11.18 -3.73 -13.43
N GLY A 39 -10.84 -4.26 -12.26
CA GLY A 39 -10.38 -5.63 -12.08
C GLY A 39 -8.85 -5.80 -12.09
N SER A 40 -8.40 -7.05 -11.95
CA SER A 40 -6.99 -7.43 -11.90
C SER A 40 -6.52 -7.94 -13.26
N PHE A 41 -5.69 -7.19 -13.92
CA PHE A 41 -4.98 -7.54 -15.16
C PHE A 41 -3.67 -6.76 -15.26
N ALA A 42 -2.77 -7.17 -16.13
CA ALA A 42 -1.48 -6.50 -16.37
C ALA A 42 -0.69 -6.20 -15.06
N SER A 43 -0.70 -7.12 -14.11
CA SER A 43 0.00 -7.03 -12.81
C SER A 43 -0.31 -5.77 -11.99
N ARG A 44 -1.50 -5.19 -12.17
CA ARG A 44 -1.88 -3.90 -11.58
C ARG A 44 -2.35 -3.96 -10.12
N GLY A 45 -2.65 -5.13 -9.60
CA GLY A 45 -3.30 -5.29 -8.30
C GLY A 45 -2.59 -4.53 -7.18
N THR A 46 -1.43 -4.99 -6.73
CA THR A 46 -0.68 -4.34 -5.65
C THR A 46 -0.29 -2.92 -6.01
N HIS A 47 0.15 -2.68 -7.25
CA HIS A 47 0.61 -1.36 -7.67
C HIS A 47 -0.54 -0.32 -7.66
N ARG A 48 -1.64 -0.57 -8.34
CA ARG A 48 -2.73 0.43 -8.47
C ARG A 48 -3.64 0.45 -7.26
N VAL A 49 -4.18 -0.70 -6.88
CA VAL A 49 -5.10 -0.78 -5.74
C VAL A 49 -4.35 -0.50 -4.44
N GLY A 50 -3.13 -1.02 -4.29
CA GLY A 50 -2.30 -0.75 -3.11
C GLY A 50 -1.99 0.74 -2.93
N ASN A 51 -1.61 1.45 -4.00
CA ASN A 51 -1.40 2.90 -3.92
C ASN A 51 -2.70 3.66 -3.64
N ALA A 52 -3.84 3.26 -4.21
CA ALA A 52 -5.13 3.88 -3.89
C ALA A 52 -5.50 3.70 -2.41
N VAL A 53 -5.28 2.50 -1.86
CA VAL A 53 -5.47 2.23 -0.42
C VAL A 53 -4.52 3.08 0.43
N MET A 54 -3.24 3.20 0.03
CA MET A 54 -2.28 4.05 0.74
C MET A 54 -2.71 5.53 0.73
N VAL A 55 -3.22 6.05 -0.40
CA VAL A 55 -3.73 7.43 -0.47
C VAL A 55 -4.90 7.62 0.47
N ALA A 56 -5.89 6.72 0.44
CA ALA A 56 -7.04 6.78 1.34
C ALA A 56 -6.63 6.70 2.83
N ALA A 57 -5.73 5.78 3.15
CA ALA A 57 -5.24 5.61 4.52
C ALA A 57 -4.43 6.83 5.01
N LYS A 58 -3.66 7.48 4.13
CA LYS A 58 -2.95 8.73 4.48
C LYS A 58 -3.91 9.87 4.79
N GLU A 59 -4.98 10.02 4.02
CA GLU A 59 -6.02 11.02 4.29
C GLU A 59 -6.68 10.77 5.65
N ALA A 60 -7.14 9.54 5.90
CA ALA A 60 -7.71 9.17 7.19
C ALA A 60 -6.73 9.37 8.35
N ARG A 61 -5.44 9.01 8.15
CA ARG A 61 -4.37 9.24 9.14
C ARG A 61 -4.17 10.72 9.42
N GLY A 62 -4.28 11.59 8.43
CA GLY A 62 -4.20 13.04 8.63
C GLY A 62 -5.23 13.53 9.64
N VAL A 63 -6.51 13.19 9.43
CA VAL A 63 -7.61 13.55 10.35
C VAL A 63 -7.39 12.93 11.75
N MET A 64 -6.92 11.68 11.79
CA MET A 64 -6.63 10.99 13.06
C MET A 64 -5.51 11.69 13.83
N MET A 65 -4.43 12.10 13.17
CA MET A 65 -3.33 12.82 13.81
C MET A 65 -3.74 14.22 14.29
N GLU A 66 -4.56 14.93 13.53
CA GLU A 66 -5.12 16.21 13.98
C GLU A 66 -6.00 16.05 15.21
N ALA A 67 -6.85 15.02 15.25
CA ALA A 67 -7.67 14.74 16.40
C ALA A 67 -6.84 14.35 17.64
N ALA A 68 -5.80 13.56 17.46
CA ALA A 68 -4.86 13.19 18.52
C ALA A 68 -4.06 14.41 19.03
N ALA A 69 -3.71 15.33 18.14
CA ALA A 69 -3.00 16.55 18.49
C ALA A 69 -3.79 17.46 19.43
N GLU A 70 -5.11 17.56 19.21
CA GLU A 70 -6.01 18.29 20.13
C GLU A 70 -6.09 17.62 21.50
N GLU A 71 -6.21 16.29 21.56
CA GLU A 71 -6.29 15.55 22.83
C GLU A 71 -4.97 15.59 23.63
N LEU A 72 -3.85 15.60 22.95
CA LEU A 72 -2.52 15.62 23.56
C LEU A 72 -1.94 17.04 23.73
N GLU A 73 -2.65 18.07 23.26
CA GLU A 73 -2.21 19.49 23.29
C GLU A 73 -0.79 19.67 22.70
N VAL A 74 -0.59 19.15 21.48
CA VAL A 74 0.66 19.22 20.73
C VAL A 74 0.41 19.49 19.25
N ASN A 75 1.46 19.76 18.48
CA ASN A 75 1.33 19.83 17.03
C ASN A 75 1.22 18.42 16.43
N ALA A 76 0.36 18.24 15.42
CA ALA A 76 0.20 16.96 14.72
C ALA A 76 1.51 16.46 14.08
N ALA A 77 2.41 17.38 13.68
CA ALA A 77 3.73 17.01 13.15
C ALA A 77 4.65 16.36 14.19
N ASP A 78 4.39 16.58 15.48
CA ASP A 78 5.15 16.01 16.59
C ASP A 78 4.63 14.64 17.04
N LEU A 79 3.62 14.12 16.37
CA LEU A 79 3.03 12.81 16.66
C LEU A 79 3.56 11.72 15.73
N ASP A 80 3.59 10.50 16.25
CA ASP A 80 3.83 9.28 15.48
C ASP A 80 3.02 8.12 16.04
N THR A 81 2.97 7.01 15.29
CA THR A 81 2.28 5.77 15.69
C THR A 81 3.29 4.71 16.09
N ASP A 82 2.91 3.85 17.02
CA ASP A 82 3.76 2.73 17.48
C ASP A 82 3.52 1.41 16.70
N GLY A 83 2.64 1.43 15.69
CA GLY A 83 2.22 0.24 14.95
C GLY A 83 1.37 -0.76 15.77
N ARG A 84 1.03 -0.42 17.01
CA ARG A 84 0.27 -1.25 17.94
C ARG A 84 -1.07 -0.63 18.34
N GLY A 85 -1.47 0.42 17.65
CA GLY A 85 -2.74 1.13 17.87
C GLY A 85 -2.64 2.29 18.86
N ASN A 86 -1.44 2.80 19.12
CA ASN A 86 -1.27 4.02 19.90
C ASN A 86 -0.59 5.11 19.06
N ILE A 87 -0.96 6.34 19.37
CA ILE A 87 -0.34 7.56 18.86
C ILE A 87 0.40 8.21 20.01
N HIS A 88 1.64 8.57 19.83
CA HIS A 88 2.50 9.13 20.86
C HIS A 88 3.24 10.38 20.38
N VAL A 89 3.68 11.19 21.34
CA VAL A 89 4.51 12.35 21.05
C VAL A 89 5.95 11.90 20.77
N LYS A 90 6.52 12.33 19.66
CA LYS A 90 7.93 12.08 19.31
C LYS A 90 8.85 12.58 20.41
N GLY A 91 9.77 11.73 20.85
CA GLY A 91 10.67 12.04 21.99
C GLY A 91 10.06 11.88 23.38
N ALA A 92 8.74 11.65 23.50
CA ALA A 92 8.06 11.38 24.78
C ALA A 92 7.02 10.24 24.64
N PRO A 93 7.44 8.98 24.45
CA PRO A 93 6.52 7.86 24.17
C PRO A 93 5.50 7.56 25.28
N SER A 94 5.76 8.03 26.50
CA SER A 94 4.81 7.93 27.62
C SER A 94 3.58 8.84 27.46
N ARG A 95 3.70 9.92 26.67
CA ARG A 95 2.56 10.75 26.25
C ARG A 95 1.92 10.14 25.02
N ALA A 96 0.98 9.27 25.23
CA ALA A 96 0.32 8.52 24.19
C ALA A 96 -1.20 8.45 24.40
N ILE A 97 -1.93 8.24 23.31
CA ILE A 97 -3.37 8.03 23.28
C ILE A 97 -3.67 6.87 22.32
N SER A 98 -4.65 6.04 22.66
CA SER A 98 -5.04 4.95 21.78
C SER A 98 -5.80 5.49 20.55
N VAL A 99 -5.63 4.83 19.39
CA VAL A 99 -6.40 5.13 18.18
C VAL A 99 -7.91 5.03 18.44
N LYS A 100 -8.33 4.10 19.31
CA LYS A 100 -9.72 3.98 19.73
C LYS A 100 -10.23 5.25 20.44
N ASP A 101 -9.46 5.77 21.41
CA ASP A 101 -9.85 6.96 22.16
C ASP A 101 -9.83 8.21 21.27
N VAL A 102 -8.87 8.28 20.32
CA VAL A 102 -8.84 9.32 19.29
C VAL A 102 -10.09 9.27 18.42
N ALA A 103 -10.51 8.08 17.99
CA ALA A 103 -11.72 7.94 17.17
C ALA A 103 -12.98 8.38 17.91
N ILE A 104 -13.07 8.05 19.21
CA ILE A 104 -14.15 8.51 20.08
C ILE A 104 -14.12 10.05 20.25
N ALA A 105 -12.94 10.61 20.48
CA ALA A 105 -12.76 12.06 20.61
C ALA A 105 -13.15 12.79 19.32
N ALA A 106 -12.62 12.35 18.18
CA ALA A 106 -12.91 12.91 16.88
C ALA A 106 -14.42 12.95 16.62
N GLN A 107 -15.11 11.82 16.79
CA GLN A 107 -16.54 11.70 16.49
C GLN A 107 -17.42 12.48 17.46
N PHE A 108 -17.22 12.33 18.78
CA PHE A 108 -18.16 12.78 19.79
C PHE A 108 -17.81 14.11 20.46
N ARG A 109 -16.56 14.55 20.39
CA ARG A 109 -16.10 15.80 20.98
C ARG A 109 -15.68 16.85 19.98
N GLN A 110 -15.05 16.44 18.87
CA GLN A 110 -14.47 17.35 17.89
C GLN A 110 -15.31 17.50 16.61
N GLY A 111 -16.35 16.66 16.42
CA GLY A 111 -17.20 16.68 15.23
C GLY A 111 -16.46 16.30 13.94
N LYS A 112 -15.39 15.48 14.04
CA LYS A 112 -14.57 15.02 12.93
C LYS A 112 -14.87 13.56 12.61
N THR A 113 -14.95 13.22 11.32
CA THR A 113 -15.03 11.82 10.87
C THR A 113 -13.69 11.40 10.32
N ILE A 114 -13.09 10.36 10.92
CA ILE A 114 -11.87 9.75 10.41
C ILE A 114 -12.24 8.88 9.21
N ALA A 115 -12.06 9.41 8.02
CA ALA A 115 -12.32 8.73 6.76
C ALA A 115 -11.30 9.18 5.71
N GLY A 116 -11.15 8.38 4.66
CA GLY A 116 -10.28 8.74 3.55
C GLY A 116 -10.73 8.07 2.26
N ARG A 117 -10.48 8.75 1.15
CA ARG A 117 -10.73 8.26 -0.22
C ARG A 117 -9.43 8.28 -1.00
N GLY A 118 -9.21 7.26 -1.82
CA GLY A 118 -8.00 7.17 -2.61
C GLY A 118 -8.27 6.76 -4.04
N ILE A 119 -7.69 7.53 -4.96
CA ILE A 119 -7.58 7.19 -6.38
C ILE A 119 -6.10 7.28 -6.74
N PHE A 120 -5.61 6.30 -7.47
CA PHE A 120 -4.25 6.31 -7.96
C PHE A 120 -4.26 6.26 -9.49
N LEU A 121 -3.74 7.32 -10.09
CA LEU A 121 -3.49 7.40 -11.52
C LEU A 121 -2.01 7.16 -11.79
N ILE A 122 -1.71 6.27 -12.72
CA ILE A 122 -0.33 6.02 -13.15
C ILE A 122 0.12 7.22 -14.00
N PRO A 123 1.25 7.84 -13.66
CA PRO A 123 1.86 8.80 -14.54
C PRO A 123 2.41 8.07 -15.79
N LEU A 124 1.78 8.30 -16.92
CA LEU A 124 2.27 7.86 -18.22
C LEU A 124 2.82 9.07 -18.96
N SER A 125 3.89 8.88 -19.72
CA SER A 125 4.38 9.94 -20.60
C SER A 125 3.48 10.04 -21.85
N GLU A 126 3.34 11.24 -22.35
CA GLU A 126 2.79 11.43 -23.69
C GLU A 126 3.76 10.91 -24.77
N VAL A 127 3.20 10.53 -25.90
CA VAL A 127 4.01 10.15 -27.06
C VAL A 127 4.68 11.42 -27.63
N ASN A 128 6.00 11.40 -27.79
CA ASN A 128 6.69 12.44 -28.54
C ASN A 128 6.24 12.36 -30.02
N PRO A 129 5.58 13.38 -30.57
CA PRO A 129 5.03 13.31 -31.92
C PRO A 129 6.11 13.27 -33.01
N GLU A 130 7.34 13.69 -32.71
CA GLU A 130 8.43 13.73 -33.68
C GLU A 130 9.23 12.42 -33.70
N THR A 131 9.49 11.81 -32.55
CA THR A 131 10.33 10.61 -32.43
C THR A 131 9.53 9.33 -32.22
N GLY A 132 8.25 9.43 -31.83
CA GLY A 132 7.43 8.31 -31.43
C GLY A 132 7.80 7.72 -30.06
N GLU A 133 8.76 8.31 -29.36
CA GLU A 133 9.20 7.85 -28.05
C GLU A 133 8.15 8.12 -26.98
N MET A 134 7.96 7.15 -26.10
CA MET A 134 7.09 7.29 -24.92
C MET A 134 7.60 6.38 -23.80
N SER A 135 7.24 6.70 -22.55
CA SER A 135 7.36 5.78 -21.44
C SER A 135 5.98 5.13 -21.17
N PRO A 136 5.69 3.98 -21.80
CA PRO A 136 4.35 3.38 -21.78
C PRO A 136 4.01 2.70 -20.44
N VAL A 137 5.00 2.56 -19.56
CA VAL A 137 4.87 1.88 -18.27
C VAL A 137 5.48 2.73 -17.15
N SER A 138 4.93 2.63 -15.96
CA SER A 138 5.40 3.37 -14.79
C SER A 138 6.60 2.71 -14.08
N CYS A 139 6.84 1.44 -14.35
CA CYS A 139 7.94 0.66 -13.78
C CYS A 139 8.27 -0.53 -14.68
N TYR A 140 9.50 -0.98 -14.59
CA TYR A 140 9.98 -2.20 -15.24
C TYR A 140 10.28 -3.23 -14.15
N ALA A 141 9.96 -4.50 -14.42
CA ALA A 141 10.43 -5.61 -13.61
C ALA A 141 11.81 -6.04 -14.16
N HIS A 142 12.79 -6.16 -13.27
CA HIS A 142 14.11 -6.64 -13.64
C HIS A 142 14.26 -8.09 -13.17
N ALA A 143 14.85 -8.92 -14.01
CA ALA A 143 15.13 -10.31 -13.69
C ALA A 143 16.46 -10.73 -14.28
N CYS A 144 17.17 -11.61 -13.58
CA CYS A 144 18.35 -12.31 -14.05
C CYS A 144 18.12 -13.80 -13.89
N LEU A 145 18.37 -14.55 -14.97
CA LEU A 145 18.31 -16.00 -14.94
C LEU A 145 19.67 -16.57 -15.35
N VAL A 146 20.16 -17.51 -14.57
CA VAL A 146 21.38 -18.27 -14.83
C VAL A 146 21.01 -19.73 -14.98
N ALA A 147 21.32 -20.30 -16.13
CA ALA A 147 21.15 -21.73 -16.40
C ALA A 147 22.51 -22.40 -16.44
N ASP A 148 22.62 -23.50 -15.68
CA ASP A 148 23.73 -24.45 -15.74
C ASP A 148 23.23 -25.68 -16.49
N LEU A 149 23.88 -26.00 -17.60
CA LEU A 149 23.41 -27.03 -18.52
C LEU A 149 24.61 -27.78 -19.16
N GLU A 150 24.35 -29.02 -19.54
CA GLU A 150 25.23 -29.83 -20.38
C GLU A 150 24.63 -29.99 -21.76
N VAL A 151 25.46 -29.93 -22.77
CA VAL A 151 25.08 -30.17 -24.17
C VAL A 151 25.93 -31.34 -24.66
N ASP A 152 25.26 -32.37 -25.17
CA ASP A 152 25.92 -33.46 -25.90
C ASP A 152 26.26 -32.92 -27.31
N ASP A 153 27.52 -32.88 -27.63
CA ASP A 153 28.02 -32.29 -28.84
C ASP A 153 27.85 -33.19 -30.11
N GLU A 154 27.52 -34.48 -29.90
CA GLU A 154 27.25 -35.42 -31.01
C GLU A 154 25.75 -35.41 -31.37
N THR A 155 24.86 -35.36 -30.39
CA THR A 155 23.40 -35.43 -30.60
C THR A 155 22.70 -34.08 -30.54
N GLY A 156 23.31 -33.07 -29.91
CA GLY A 156 22.70 -31.78 -29.61
C GLY A 156 21.68 -31.83 -28.46
N GLU A 157 21.60 -32.93 -27.72
CA GLU A 157 20.71 -33.04 -26.54
C GLU A 157 21.16 -32.12 -25.44
N VAL A 158 20.22 -31.39 -24.85
CA VAL A 158 20.46 -30.41 -23.76
C VAL A 158 19.87 -30.95 -22.46
N THR A 159 20.72 -31.12 -21.46
CA THR A 159 20.32 -31.48 -20.10
C THR A 159 20.45 -30.29 -19.19
N MET A 160 19.32 -29.83 -18.61
CA MET A 160 19.29 -28.77 -17.61
C MET A 160 19.71 -29.32 -16.24
N ILE A 161 20.83 -28.83 -15.70
CA ILE A 161 21.36 -29.25 -14.38
C ILE A 161 20.73 -28.38 -13.29
N LYS A 162 20.74 -27.05 -13.50
CA LYS A 162 20.25 -26.09 -12.51
C LYS A 162 19.80 -24.81 -13.17
N MET A 163 18.71 -24.23 -12.64
CA MET A 163 18.32 -22.86 -12.98
C MET A 163 18.23 -22.04 -11.69
N THR A 164 18.83 -20.87 -11.72
CA THR A 164 18.77 -19.89 -10.62
C THR A 164 18.18 -18.61 -11.18
N SER A 165 17.16 -18.07 -10.52
CA SER A 165 16.53 -16.82 -10.91
C SER A 165 16.54 -15.81 -9.77
N ALA A 166 16.81 -14.56 -10.09
CA ALA A 166 16.72 -13.41 -9.19
C ALA A 166 15.75 -12.40 -9.81
N TYR A 167 14.84 -11.91 -9.00
CA TYR A 167 13.83 -10.91 -9.39
C TYR A 167 13.89 -9.73 -8.43
N GLU A 168 13.63 -8.54 -8.95
CA GLU A 168 13.41 -7.33 -8.18
C GLU A 168 11.91 -7.06 -8.00
#